data_ec99330d1cc51af6b7dc89729685b109
#
_entry.id   ec99330d1cc51af6b7dc89729685b109
#
_cell.length_a   1.000
_cell.length_b   1.000
_cell.length_c   1.000
_cell.angle_alpha   90.00
_cell.angle_beta   90.00
_cell.angle_gamma   90.00
#
_symmetry.space_group_name_H-M   'P 1'
#
loop_
_entity.id
_entity.type
_entity.pdbx_description
1 polymer ?
#
loop_
_entity_poly.entity_id
_entity_poly.type
_entity_poly.pdbx_seq_one_letter_code
_entity_poly.pdbx_strand_id
1 'polypeptide(L)'
;MKYTGKYKKLADQFRADSADEHLVNKFVREEMERDRYERNKGLTEIEAFQEWQSWPERDRQFFLNNALCPNCHLTSFAPDYTVRADSFGLIIEGTCARCGHRIARCCD
;
A
#
# COMPACT_ATOMS: atom_id res chain seq x y z
N MET A 1 -16.57 -4.69 11.11
CA MET A 1 -15.84 -3.63 10.40
C MET A 1 -16.80 -2.48 10.09
N LYS A 2 -16.40 -1.24 10.39
CA LYS A 2 -17.23 -0.07 10.13
C LYS A 2 -16.80 0.59 8.81
N TYR A 3 -17.78 0.87 7.96
CA TYR A 3 -17.56 1.59 6.71
C TYR A 3 -18.03 3.03 6.86
N THR A 4 -17.41 3.94 6.11
CA THR A 4 -17.78 5.36 6.09
C THR A 4 -17.93 5.85 4.64
N GLY A 5 -18.67 6.94 4.44
CA GLY A 5 -18.87 7.57 3.14
C GLY A 5 -19.44 6.62 2.09
N LYS A 6 -18.78 6.55 0.94
CA LYS A 6 -19.15 5.73 -0.21
C LYS A 6 -19.34 4.25 0.16
N TYR A 7 -18.44 3.69 0.98
CA TYR A 7 -18.49 2.27 1.33
C TYR A 7 -19.64 1.94 2.29
N LYS A 8 -20.04 2.87 3.14
CA LYS A 8 -21.20 2.70 3.99
C LYS A 8 -22.48 2.60 3.15
N LYS A 9 -22.65 3.48 2.17
CA LYS A 9 -23.80 3.43 1.24
C LYS A 9 -23.82 2.12 0.47
N LEU A 10 -22.67 1.67 -0.01
CA LEU A 10 -22.55 0.43 -0.75
C LEU A 10 -22.91 -0.78 0.12
N ALA A 11 -22.42 -0.83 1.36
CA ALA A 11 -22.73 -1.89 2.32
C ALA A 11 -24.24 -1.91 2.64
N ASP A 12 -24.86 -0.75 2.85
CA ASP A 12 -26.30 -0.66 3.12
C ASP A 12 -27.12 -1.14 1.93
N GLN A 13 -26.69 -0.83 0.71
CA GLN A 13 -27.34 -1.31 -0.51
C GLN A 13 -27.26 -2.84 -0.62
N PHE A 14 -26.12 -3.43 -0.36
CA PHE A 14 -25.96 -4.89 -0.39
C PHE A 14 -26.75 -5.57 0.73
N ARG A 15 -26.88 -4.97 1.90
CA ARG A 15 -27.76 -5.49 2.98
C ARG A 15 -29.23 -5.50 2.61
N ALA A 16 -29.67 -4.52 1.83
CA ALA A 16 -31.06 -4.49 1.33
C ALA A 16 -31.34 -5.67 0.41
N ASP A 17 -30.34 -6.12 -0.36
CA ASP A 17 -30.44 -7.22 -1.30
C ASP A 17 -30.11 -8.59 -0.69
N SER A 18 -29.34 -8.62 0.40
CA SER A 18 -28.90 -9.85 1.05
C SER A 18 -28.89 -9.70 2.57
N ALA A 19 -29.42 -10.70 3.26
CA ALA A 19 -29.35 -10.77 4.72
C ALA A 19 -28.01 -11.32 5.24
N ASP A 20 -27.13 -11.78 4.37
CA ASP A 20 -25.84 -12.37 4.74
C ASP A 20 -24.77 -11.29 4.88
N GLU A 21 -24.45 -10.95 6.11
CA GLU A 21 -23.44 -9.95 6.45
C GLU A 21 -22.02 -10.32 5.95
N HIS A 22 -21.72 -11.62 5.87
CA HIS A 22 -20.45 -12.09 5.33
C HIS A 22 -20.29 -11.76 3.85
N LEU A 23 -21.34 -11.96 3.07
CA LEU A 23 -21.36 -11.60 1.64
C LEU A 23 -21.27 -10.09 1.44
N VAL A 24 -21.96 -9.31 2.26
CA VAL A 24 -21.89 -7.84 2.22
C VAL A 24 -20.44 -7.38 2.43
N ASN A 25 -19.77 -7.88 3.46
CA ASN A 25 -18.38 -7.54 3.75
C ASN A 25 -17.44 -7.94 2.61
N LYS A 26 -17.66 -9.09 2.00
CA LYS A 26 -16.87 -9.56 0.86
C LYS A 26 -17.00 -8.62 -0.34
N PHE A 27 -18.22 -8.21 -0.71
CA PHE A 27 -18.45 -7.32 -1.85
C PHE A 27 -17.84 -5.94 -1.62
N VAL A 28 -18.00 -5.37 -0.44
CA VAL A 28 -17.41 -4.07 -0.10
C VAL A 28 -15.88 -4.13 -0.13
N ARG A 29 -15.28 -5.20 0.36
CA ARG A 29 -13.83 -5.39 0.34
C ARG A 29 -13.30 -5.46 -1.09
N GLU A 30 -13.97 -6.20 -1.98
CA GLU A 30 -13.59 -6.27 -3.39
C GLU A 30 -13.64 -4.90 -4.07
N GLU A 31 -14.66 -4.10 -3.75
CA GLU A 31 -14.77 -2.73 -4.26
C GLU A 31 -13.66 -1.81 -3.74
N MET A 32 -13.27 -1.95 -2.47
CA MET A 32 -12.15 -1.21 -1.89
C MET A 32 -10.83 -1.55 -2.59
N GLU A 33 -10.58 -2.82 -2.90
CA GLU A 33 -9.40 -3.27 -3.62
C GLU A 33 -9.36 -2.70 -5.04
N ARG A 34 -10.50 -2.71 -5.73
CA ARG A 34 -10.62 -2.14 -7.07
C ARG A 34 -10.35 -0.63 -7.07
N ASP A 35 -10.92 0.09 -6.11
CA ASP A 35 -10.71 1.54 -5.97
C ASP A 35 -9.23 1.86 -5.69
N ARG A 36 -8.56 1.05 -4.88
CA ARG A 36 -7.12 1.20 -4.64
C ARG A 36 -6.32 0.97 -5.91
N TYR A 37 -6.64 -0.06 -6.67
CA TYR A 37 -5.99 -0.36 -7.94
C TYR A 37 -6.12 0.82 -8.91
N GLU A 38 -7.33 1.33 -9.12
CA GLU A 38 -7.57 2.45 -10.03
C GLU A 38 -6.87 3.73 -9.58
N ARG A 39 -6.82 3.99 -8.27
CA ARG A 39 -6.15 5.16 -7.71
C ARG A 39 -4.64 5.11 -7.96
N ASN A 40 -4.00 3.94 -7.81
CA ASN A 40 -2.55 3.80 -7.93
C ASN A 40 -2.08 3.61 -9.37
N LYS A 41 -2.92 3.12 -10.24
CA LYS A 41 -2.59 2.74 -11.62
C LYS A 41 -2.00 3.86 -12.46
N GLY A 42 -2.45 5.10 -12.26
CA GLY A 42 -2.02 6.26 -13.02
C GLY A 42 -0.98 7.15 -12.33
N LEU A 43 -0.46 6.74 -11.16
CA LEU A 43 0.51 7.56 -10.43
C LEU A 43 1.88 7.50 -11.08
N THR A 44 2.48 8.68 -11.31
CA THR A 44 3.88 8.80 -11.71
C THR A 44 4.80 8.54 -10.51
N GLU A 45 6.10 8.35 -10.76
CA GLU A 45 7.08 8.21 -9.67
C GLU A 45 7.12 9.43 -8.77
N ILE A 46 6.96 10.64 -9.33
CA ILE A 46 6.92 11.90 -8.56
C ILE A 46 5.70 11.91 -7.64
N GLU A 47 4.53 11.56 -8.17
CA GLU A 47 3.29 11.52 -7.39
C GLU A 47 3.33 10.44 -6.31
N ALA A 48 3.88 9.28 -6.61
CA ALA A 48 4.07 8.20 -5.64
C ALA A 48 5.01 8.64 -4.51
N PHE A 49 6.09 9.34 -4.82
CA PHE A 49 7.01 9.86 -3.83
C PHE A 49 6.37 10.94 -2.95
N GLN A 50 5.56 11.81 -3.54
CA GLN A 50 4.80 12.82 -2.80
C GLN A 50 3.81 12.18 -1.82
N GLU A 51 3.10 11.15 -2.24
CA GLU A 51 2.21 10.40 -1.37
C GLU A 51 2.98 9.74 -0.22
N TRP A 52 4.12 9.13 -0.52
CA TRP A 52 5.03 8.57 0.47
C TRP A 52 5.46 9.60 1.51
N GLN A 53 5.82 10.81 1.07
CA GLN A 53 6.23 11.88 1.97
C GLN A 53 5.10 12.42 2.85
N SER A 54 3.85 12.21 2.44
CA SER A 54 2.68 12.59 3.25
C SER A 54 2.43 11.64 4.42
N TRP A 55 3.04 10.47 4.40
CA TRP A 55 2.89 9.49 5.48
C TRP A 55 3.60 9.96 6.74
N PRO A 56 3.14 9.55 7.95
CA PRO A 56 3.84 9.86 9.19
C PRO A 56 5.29 9.37 9.14
N GLU A 57 6.20 10.16 9.68
CA GLU A 57 7.62 9.81 9.69
C GLU A 57 7.88 8.45 10.34
N ARG A 58 7.15 8.14 11.40
CA ARG A 58 7.21 6.84 12.08
C ARG A 58 6.97 5.69 11.12
N ASP A 59 5.94 5.77 10.29
CA ASP A 59 5.60 4.72 9.33
C ASP A 59 6.66 4.62 8.23
N ARG A 60 7.14 5.76 7.73
CA ARG A 60 8.21 5.78 6.74
C ARG A 60 9.48 5.14 7.26
N GLN A 61 9.88 5.47 8.47
CA GLN A 61 11.06 4.87 9.10
C GLN A 61 10.91 3.38 9.32
N PHE A 62 9.71 2.92 9.69
CA PHE A 62 9.45 1.50 9.81
C PHE A 62 9.72 0.75 8.51
N PHE A 63 9.18 1.23 7.39
CA PHE A 63 9.39 0.59 6.09
C PHE A 63 10.83 0.69 5.60
N LEU A 64 11.50 1.80 5.83
CA LEU A 64 12.88 1.99 5.41
C LEU A 64 13.87 1.11 6.19
N ASN A 65 13.56 0.78 7.42
CA ASN A 65 14.43 0.00 8.31
C ASN A 65 14.06 -1.48 8.39
N ASN A 66 13.06 -1.94 7.66
CA ASN A 66 12.58 -3.33 7.69
C ASN A 66 12.50 -3.89 6.27
N ALA A 67 13.59 -3.86 5.54
CA ALA A 67 13.73 -4.44 4.22
C ALA A 67 14.48 -5.78 4.29
N LEU A 68 14.29 -6.61 3.27
CA LEU A 68 14.99 -7.89 3.15
C LEU A 68 16.03 -7.83 2.03
N CYS A 69 17.25 -8.15 2.36
CA CYS A 69 18.35 -8.30 1.41
C CYS A 69 18.75 -9.78 1.31
N PRO A 70 18.95 -10.34 0.11
CA PRO A 70 19.39 -11.72 -0.04
C PRO A 70 20.72 -12.02 0.66
N ASN A 71 21.59 -11.02 0.80
CA ASN A 71 22.92 -11.17 1.40
C ASN A 71 22.94 -10.86 2.90
N CYS A 72 22.18 -9.84 3.33
CA CYS A 72 22.23 -9.30 4.71
C CYS A 72 21.02 -9.67 5.55
N HIS A 73 20.01 -10.29 4.96
CA HIS A 73 18.69 -10.56 5.57
C HIS A 73 17.97 -9.28 5.92
N LEU A 74 17.65 -9.02 7.18
CA LEU A 74 16.98 -7.79 7.59
C LEU A 74 17.95 -6.61 7.49
N THR A 75 17.56 -5.59 6.74
CA THR A 75 18.39 -4.42 6.49
C THR A 75 17.55 -3.16 6.29
N SER A 76 18.20 -2.06 5.98
CA SER A 76 17.57 -0.79 5.65
C SER A 76 17.97 -0.33 4.25
N PHE A 77 17.17 0.61 3.69
CA PHE A 77 17.47 1.23 2.41
C PHE A 77 18.56 2.29 2.55
N ALA A 78 19.44 2.37 1.56
CA ALA A 78 20.33 3.51 1.41
C ALA A 78 19.52 4.79 1.12
N PRO A 79 20.07 6.00 1.37
CA PRO A 79 19.31 7.26 1.24
C PRO A 79 18.81 7.58 -0.16
N ASP A 80 19.34 6.96 -1.20
CA ASP A 80 19.01 7.22 -2.59
C ASP A 80 17.86 6.37 -3.12
N TYR A 81 17.01 5.83 -2.24
CA TYR A 81 15.85 5.04 -2.62
C TYR A 81 14.84 5.85 -3.43
N THR A 82 14.03 5.13 -4.24
CA THR A 82 12.92 5.69 -5.00
C THR A 82 11.61 5.03 -4.58
N VAL A 83 10.50 5.68 -4.88
CA VAL A 83 9.16 5.16 -4.59
C VAL A 83 8.35 5.17 -5.87
N ARG A 84 7.69 4.04 -6.17
CA ARG A 84 6.72 3.95 -7.27
C ARG A 84 5.42 3.36 -6.76
N ALA A 85 4.36 3.48 -7.55
CA ALA A 85 3.07 2.89 -7.24
C ALA A 85 2.73 1.78 -8.22
N ASP A 86 2.10 0.72 -7.72
CA ASP A 86 1.51 -0.32 -8.55
C ASP A 86 0.11 -0.68 -8.04
N SER A 87 -0.47 -1.77 -8.56
CA SER A 87 -1.80 -2.21 -8.18
C SER A 87 -1.95 -2.61 -6.70
N PHE A 88 -0.85 -2.88 -6.01
CA PHE A 88 -0.85 -3.30 -4.61
C PHE A 88 -0.52 -2.16 -3.63
N GLY A 89 -0.11 -1.00 -4.11
CA GLY A 89 0.25 0.14 -3.27
C GLY A 89 1.57 0.76 -3.65
N LEU A 90 2.23 1.40 -2.70
CA LEU A 90 3.54 1.98 -2.92
C LEU A 90 4.63 0.92 -2.77
N ILE A 91 5.65 1.02 -3.63
CA ILE A 91 6.83 0.17 -3.59
C ILE A 91 8.06 1.04 -3.44
N ILE A 92 8.87 0.75 -2.43
CA ILE A 92 10.19 1.36 -2.26
C ILE A 92 11.21 0.50 -3.00
N GLU A 93 12.01 1.12 -3.85
CA GLU A 93 13.11 0.47 -4.55
C GLU A 93 14.41 1.21 -4.25
N GLY A 94 15.47 0.48 -4.05
CA GLY A 94 16.77 1.08 -3.78
C GLY A 94 17.83 0.04 -3.56
N THR A 95 18.83 0.39 -2.77
CA THR A 95 19.95 -0.49 -2.45
C THR A 95 20.04 -0.75 -0.96
N CYS A 96 20.57 -1.93 -0.61
CA CYS A 96 20.85 -2.27 0.78
C CYS A 96 21.91 -1.30 1.34
N ALA A 97 21.62 -0.72 2.50
CA ALA A 97 22.55 0.21 3.16
C ALA A 97 23.86 -0.45 3.59
N ARG A 98 23.89 -1.79 3.69
CA ARG A 98 25.08 -2.54 4.13
C ARG A 98 25.94 -3.04 2.99
N CYS A 99 25.33 -3.66 1.97
CA CYS A 99 26.08 -4.33 0.90
C CYS A 99 25.85 -3.75 -0.49
N GLY A 100 24.90 -2.84 -0.67
CA GLY A 100 24.58 -2.21 -1.96
C GLY A 100 23.79 -3.06 -2.93
N HIS A 101 23.32 -4.24 -2.52
CA HIS A 101 22.45 -5.07 -3.37
C HIS A 101 21.11 -4.40 -3.60
N ARG A 102 20.56 -4.50 -4.82
CA ARG A 102 19.22 -3.93 -5.10
C ARG A 102 18.15 -4.69 -4.33
N ILE A 103 17.31 -3.92 -3.67
CA ILE A 103 16.20 -4.44 -2.87
C ILE A 103 14.95 -3.61 -3.13
N ALA A 104 13.78 -4.22 -2.86
CA ALA A 104 12.49 -3.56 -2.99
C ALA A 104 11.55 -4.04 -1.88
N ARG A 105 10.60 -3.19 -1.52
CA ARG A 105 9.60 -3.51 -0.49
C ARG A 105 8.25 -2.89 -0.84
N CYS A 106 7.18 -3.68 -0.74
CA CYS A 106 5.81 -3.17 -0.78
C CYS A 106 5.44 -2.48 0.54
N CYS A 107 4.78 -1.34 0.45
CA CYS A 107 4.32 -0.55 1.59
C CYS A 107 2.79 -0.57 1.64
N ASP A 108 2.27 -1.62 2.20
CA ASP A 108 0.81 -1.77 2.39
C ASP A 108 0.41 -1.45 3.81
#